data_1df4a5c918cba58a64b9f240f97b79e4
#
_entry.id   1df4a5c918cba58a64b9f240f97b79e4
#
_cell.length_a   1.000
_cell.length_b   1.000
_cell.length_c   1.000
_cell.angle_alpha   90.00
_cell.angle_beta   90.00
_cell.angle_gamma   90.00
#
_symmetry.space_group_name_H-M   'P 1'
#
loop_
_entity.id
_entity.type
_entity.pdbx_description
1 polymer ?
#
loop_
_entity_poly.entity_id
_entity_poly.type
_entity_poly.pdbx_seq_one_letter_code
_entity_poly.pdbx_strand_id
1 'polypeptide(L)'
;MGITKEYLMNYCRQVYDAVKDESYFTPRAIREAVPSKLDDFGFDDLFYGALLSASGLFIYVRGCGTFILYKGNNAQFVSKDAFFVSLLHAYESVELSDFIDDCSEQYGVTITDRYDVTRAIAGTEFYYDSIMGKIYRNKSYYYSEFDE
;
A
#
# COMPACT_ATOMS: atom_id res chain seq x y z
N MET A 1 -33.47 -1.93 -12.32
CA MET A 1 -32.29 -2.20 -13.03
C MET A 1 -31.15 -2.49 -12.13
N GLY A 2 -30.89 -3.72 -11.90
CA GLY A 2 -29.84 -4.16 -11.02
C GLY A 2 -28.46 -4.05 -11.66
N ILE A 3 -27.45 -4.08 -10.82
CA ILE A 3 -26.08 -4.24 -11.24
C ILE A 3 -25.86 -5.70 -11.54
N THR A 4 -25.37 -6.01 -12.75
CA THR A 4 -25.11 -7.39 -13.13
C THR A 4 -23.71 -7.81 -12.68
N LYS A 5 -23.53 -9.13 -12.55
CA LYS A 5 -22.20 -9.70 -12.29
C LYS A 5 -21.21 -9.30 -13.38
N GLU A 6 -21.66 -9.27 -14.63
CA GLU A 6 -20.83 -8.86 -15.76
C GLU A 6 -20.38 -7.42 -15.63
N TYR A 7 -21.26 -6.52 -15.20
CA TYR A 7 -20.88 -5.13 -14.98
C TYR A 7 -19.81 -5.00 -13.88
N LEU A 8 -19.97 -5.74 -12.78
CA LEU A 8 -19.00 -5.72 -11.70
C LEU A 8 -17.63 -6.22 -12.16
N MET A 9 -17.61 -7.28 -12.95
CA MET A 9 -16.36 -7.82 -13.48
C MET A 9 -15.70 -6.86 -14.48
N ASN A 10 -16.50 -6.19 -15.30
CA ASN A 10 -15.99 -5.19 -16.24
C ASN A 10 -15.39 -4.00 -15.49
N TYR A 11 -16.02 -3.56 -14.41
CA TYR A 11 -15.47 -2.52 -13.56
C TYR A 11 -14.11 -2.94 -13.01
N CYS A 12 -13.99 -4.16 -12.48
CA CYS A 12 -12.72 -4.65 -11.95
C CYS A 12 -11.63 -4.68 -13.02
N ARG A 13 -11.95 -5.04 -14.24
CA ARG A 13 -11.00 -5.02 -15.36
C ARG A 13 -10.58 -3.61 -15.72
N GLN A 14 -11.51 -2.66 -15.71
CA GLN A 14 -11.18 -1.25 -15.94
C GLN A 14 -10.19 -0.73 -14.90
N VAL A 15 -10.41 -1.09 -13.64
CA VAL A 15 -9.48 -0.74 -12.56
C VAL A 15 -8.13 -1.39 -12.80
N TYR A 16 -8.11 -2.66 -13.16
CA TYR A 16 -6.87 -3.40 -13.44
C TYR A 16 -6.05 -2.72 -14.53
N ASP A 17 -6.70 -2.25 -15.59
CA ASP A 17 -6.01 -1.57 -16.69
C ASP A 17 -5.53 -0.18 -16.30
N ALA A 18 -6.20 0.47 -15.35
CA ALA A 18 -5.87 1.83 -14.92
C ALA A 18 -4.73 1.87 -13.89
N VAL A 19 -4.55 0.80 -13.12
CA VAL A 19 -3.55 0.74 -12.04
C VAL A 19 -2.23 0.21 -12.60
N LYS A 20 -1.13 0.83 -12.21
CA LYS A 20 0.20 0.38 -12.61
C LYS A 20 0.56 -0.93 -11.94
N ASP A 21 1.38 -1.74 -12.64
CA ASP A 21 1.95 -2.94 -12.04
C ASP A 21 2.86 -2.58 -10.88
N GLU A 22 2.93 -3.49 -9.91
CA GLU A 22 3.75 -3.35 -8.71
C GLU A 22 3.38 -2.13 -7.86
N SER A 23 2.10 -1.74 -7.87
CA SER A 23 1.63 -0.60 -7.10
C SER A 23 0.55 -0.98 -6.10
N TYR A 24 0.45 -0.15 -5.07
CA TYR A 24 -0.55 -0.28 -4.01
C TYR A 24 -1.56 0.84 -4.14
N PHE A 25 -2.81 0.56 -3.79
CA PHE A 25 -3.86 1.58 -3.85
C PHE A 25 -4.98 1.27 -2.87
N THR A 26 -5.76 2.29 -2.55
CA THR A 26 -6.94 2.16 -1.70
C THR A 26 -8.21 2.18 -2.55
N PRO A 27 -9.30 1.57 -2.07
CA PRO A 27 -10.59 1.66 -2.77
C PRO A 27 -11.05 3.09 -3.02
N ARG A 28 -10.81 4.01 -2.07
CA ARG A 28 -11.19 5.41 -2.23
C ARG A 28 -10.46 6.06 -3.41
N ALA A 29 -9.14 5.86 -3.49
CA ALA A 29 -8.35 6.43 -4.58
C ALA A 29 -8.82 5.91 -5.93
N ILE A 30 -9.18 4.64 -6.00
CA ILE A 30 -9.67 4.03 -7.22
C ILE A 30 -11.06 4.54 -7.62
N ARG A 31 -11.96 4.75 -6.67
CA ARG A 31 -13.28 5.31 -6.95
C ARG A 31 -13.16 6.69 -7.58
N GLU A 32 -12.20 7.48 -7.11
CA GLU A 32 -11.95 8.83 -7.66
C GLU A 32 -11.31 8.76 -9.06
N ALA A 33 -10.42 7.80 -9.27
CA ALA A 33 -9.68 7.67 -10.54
C ALA A 33 -10.51 6.98 -11.63
N VAL A 34 -11.41 6.06 -11.27
CA VAL A 34 -12.23 5.27 -12.19
C VAL A 34 -13.70 5.41 -11.78
N PRO A 35 -14.33 6.54 -12.09
CA PRO A 35 -15.74 6.73 -11.80
C PRO A 35 -16.60 5.71 -12.55
N SER A 36 -17.70 5.29 -11.91
CA SER A 36 -18.62 4.34 -12.51
C SER A 36 -20.04 4.60 -11.99
N LYS A 37 -21.04 3.97 -12.60
CA LYS A 37 -22.42 4.07 -12.10
C LYS A 37 -22.60 3.41 -10.74
N LEU A 38 -21.64 2.60 -10.29
CA LEU A 38 -21.65 2.05 -8.93
C LEU A 38 -21.64 3.16 -7.87
N ASP A 39 -21.04 4.28 -8.18
CA ASP A 39 -20.95 5.41 -7.25
C ASP A 39 -22.33 5.99 -6.93
N ASP A 40 -23.31 5.82 -7.83
CA ASP A 40 -24.68 6.31 -7.62
C ASP A 40 -25.45 5.47 -6.59
N PHE A 41 -24.97 4.29 -6.23
CA PHE A 41 -25.64 3.40 -5.28
C PHE A 41 -25.23 3.64 -3.82
N GLY A 42 -24.26 4.52 -3.58
CA GLY A 42 -23.84 4.84 -2.23
C GLY A 42 -23.02 3.76 -1.54
N PHE A 43 -22.38 2.87 -2.29
CA PHE A 43 -21.49 1.85 -1.72
C PHE A 43 -20.30 2.50 -1.02
N ASP A 44 -19.89 1.91 0.09
CA ASP A 44 -18.74 2.39 0.86
C ASP A 44 -17.42 1.78 0.35
N ASP A 45 -16.31 2.24 0.92
CA ASP A 45 -14.99 1.77 0.54
C ASP A 45 -14.80 0.27 0.81
N LEU A 46 -15.46 -0.24 1.85
CA LEU A 46 -15.41 -1.66 2.18
C LEU A 46 -15.99 -2.52 1.05
N PHE A 47 -17.09 -2.08 0.44
CA PHE A 47 -17.69 -2.79 -0.69
C PHE A 47 -16.72 -2.86 -1.87
N TYR A 48 -16.11 -1.73 -2.24
CA TYR A 48 -15.18 -1.68 -3.37
C TYR A 48 -13.95 -2.53 -3.10
N GLY A 49 -13.43 -2.47 -1.88
CA GLY A 49 -12.28 -3.30 -1.49
C GLY A 49 -12.58 -4.78 -1.59
N ALA A 50 -13.73 -5.20 -1.09
CA ALA A 50 -14.16 -6.58 -1.15
C ALA A 50 -14.39 -7.05 -2.60
N LEU A 51 -15.01 -6.21 -3.42
CA LEU A 51 -15.26 -6.50 -4.83
C LEU A 51 -13.95 -6.71 -5.60
N LEU A 52 -13.02 -5.78 -5.48
CA LEU A 52 -11.76 -5.84 -6.21
C LEU A 52 -10.91 -7.03 -5.75
N SER A 53 -10.90 -7.31 -4.45
CA SER A 53 -10.20 -8.47 -3.91
C SER A 53 -10.82 -9.78 -4.40
N ALA A 54 -12.16 -9.87 -4.44
CA ALA A 54 -12.86 -11.07 -4.86
C ALA A 54 -12.73 -11.33 -6.37
N SER A 55 -12.39 -10.32 -7.16
CA SER A 55 -12.24 -10.47 -8.61
C SER A 55 -11.09 -11.39 -9.01
N GLY A 56 -10.13 -11.61 -8.12
CA GLY A 56 -8.92 -12.37 -8.43
C GLY A 56 -7.86 -11.58 -9.17
N LEU A 57 -8.11 -10.31 -9.50
CA LEU A 57 -7.17 -9.47 -10.23
C LEU A 57 -6.21 -8.71 -9.31
N PHE A 58 -6.57 -8.60 -8.04
CA PHE A 58 -5.80 -7.84 -7.07
C PHE A 58 -5.59 -8.65 -5.81
N ILE A 59 -4.52 -8.33 -5.10
CA ILE A 59 -4.15 -8.99 -3.85
C ILE A 59 -4.41 -8.04 -2.69
N TYR A 60 -5.07 -8.55 -1.67
CA TYR A 60 -5.33 -7.79 -0.46
C TYR A 60 -4.09 -7.78 0.45
N VAL A 61 -3.69 -6.60 0.91
CA VAL A 61 -2.59 -6.47 1.86
C VAL A 61 -3.14 -6.73 3.27
N ARG A 62 -2.59 -7.72 3.94
CA ARG A 62 -3.06 -8.16 5.25
C ARG A 62 -2.37 -7.40 6.39
N GLY A 63 -3.13 -7.12 7.43
CA GLY A 63 -2.58 -6.62 8.69
C GLY A 63 -2.55 -5.11 8.84
N CYS A 64 -3.04 -4.36 7.87
CA CYS A 64 -3.01 -2.89 7.90
C CYS A 64 -4.24 -2.25 8.54
N GLY A 65 -5.27 -3.04 8.87
CA GLY A 65 -6.49 -2.53 9.47
C GLY A 65 -7.41 -1.78 8.52
N THR A 66 -7.02 -1.60 7.28
CA THR A 66 -7.81 -0.97 6.23
C THR A 66 -7.57 -1.72 4.92
N PHE A 67 -8.46 -1.53 3.94
CA PHE A 67 -8.25 -2.16 2.64
C PHE A 67 -7.13 -1.45 1.88
N ILE A 68 -6.08 -2.21 1.59
CA ILE A 68 -5.04 -1.82 0.65
C ILE A 68 -4.92 -2.97 -0.33
N LEU A 69 -4.93 -2.64 -1.61
CA LEU A 69 -4.87 -3.62 -2.69
C LEU A 69 -3.57 -3.46 -3.44
N TYR A 70 -3.09 -4.55 -4.02
CA TYR A 70 -1.83 -4.61 -4.73
C TYR A 70 -2.05 -5.23 -6.10
N LYS A 71 -1.50 -4.62 -7.13
CA LYS A 71 -1.43 -5.19 -8.47
C LYS A 71 -0.01 -5.63 -8.74
N GLY A 72 0.20 -6.95 -8.79
CA GLY A 72 1.52 -7.53 -9.06
C GLY A 72 1.39 -8.98 -9.45
N ASN A 73 2.45 -9.53 -10.03
CA ASN A 73 2.36 -10.79 -10.75
C ASN A 73 2.65 -12.05 -9.95
N ASN A 74 3.26 -11.98 -8.78
CA ASN A 74 3.87 -13.19 -8.20
C ASN A 74 3.54 -13.46 -6.74
N ALA A 75 2.64 -12.73 -6.13
CA ALA A 75 2.34 -12.93 -4.73
C ALA A 75 0.99 -13.61 -4.56
N GLN A 76 0.91 -14.57 -3.65
CA GLN A 76 -0.37 -15.13 -3.24
C GLN A 76 -1.05 -14.23 -2.21
N PHE A 77 -0.25 -13.49 -1.44
CA PHE A 77 -0.72 -12.43 -0.55
C PHE A 77 0.44 -11.49 -0.27
N VAL A 78 0.11 -10.28 0.18
CA VAL A 78 1.11 -9.30 0.58
C VAL A 78 0.92 -9.02 2.06
N SER A 79 1.99 -9.19 2.83
CA SER A 79 1.99 -8.89 4.26
C SER A 79 2.18 -7.40 4.49
N LYS A 80 1.82 -6.95 5.69
CA LYS A 80 2.11 -5.59 6.13
C LYS A 80 3.61 -5.27 6.04
N ASP A 81 4.45 -6.22 6.42
CA ASP A 81 5.90 -6.04 6.37
C ASP A 81 6.39 -5.82 4.94
N ALA A 82 5.92 -6.64 3.99
CA ALA A 82 6.28 -6.49 2.58
C ALA A 82 5.78 -5.16 2.02
N PHE A 83 4.61 -4.71 2.44
CA PHE A 83 4.06 -3.42 2.06
C PHE A 83 4.97 -2.27 2.53
N PHE A 84 5.36 -2.27 3.80
CA PHE A 84 6.26 -1.23 4.32
C PHE A 84 7.62 -1.23 3.62
N VAL A 85 8.20 -2.40 3.40
CA VAL A 85 9.49 -2.51 2.69
C VAL A 85 9.38 -1.94 1.27
N SER A 86 8.29 -2.26 0.56
CA SER A 86 8.07 -1.73 -0.79
C SER A 86 7.99 -0.21 -0.81
N LEU A 87 7.28 0.38 0.16
CA LEU A 87 7.16 1.83 0.24
C LEU A 87 8.49 2.50 0.59
N LEU A 88 9.29 1.87 1.44
CA LEU A 88 10.58 2.42 1.85
C LEU A 88 11.59 2.47 0.71
N HIS A 89 11.44 1.64 -0.32
CA HIS A 89 12.31 1.71 -1.50
C HIS A 89 12.21 3.03 -2.26
N ALA A 90 11.18 3.82 -2.04
CA ALA A 90 11.05 5.14 -2.66
C ALA A 90 11.96 6.19 -2.05
N TYR A 91 12.58 5.91 -0.91
CA TYR A 91 13.42 6.86 -0.18
C TYR A 91 14.86 6.37 -0.15
N GLU A 92 15.81 7.32 -0.21
CA GLU A 92 17.21 7.05 0.15
C GLU A 92 17.33 7.02 1.66
N SER A 93 16.62 7.93 2.33
CA SER A 93 16.46 7.96 3.78
C SER A 93 15.18 8.68 4.13
N VAL A 94 14.62 8.34 5.27
CA VAL A 94 13.37 8.96 5.76
C VAL A 94 13.32 8.84 7.28
N GLU A 95 12.87 9.90 7.95
CA GLU A 95 12.58 9.80 9.38
C GLU A 95 11.38 8.87 9.59
N LEU A 96 11.45 8.04 10.62
CA LEU A 96 10.39 7.06 10.91
C LEU A 96 9.04 7.75 11.10
N SER A 97 9.01 8.89 11.80
CA SER A 97 7.78 9.65 12.00
C SER A 97 7.19 10.15 10.69
N ASP A 98 8.02 10.62 9.77
CA ASP A 98 7.58 11.07 8.45
C ASP A 98 7.03 9.93 7.62
N PHE A 99 7.68 8.77 7.69
CA PHE A 99 7.18 7.58 6.99
C PHE A 99 5.80 7.17 7.51
N ILE A 100 5.61 7.19 8.83
CA ILE A 100 4.33 6.87 9.46
C ILE A 100 3.24 7.84 8.99
N ASP A 101 3.56 9.14 8.95
CA ASP A 101 2.64 10.17 8.48
C ASP A 101 2.28 9.97 7.01
N ASP A 102 3.26 9.65 6.17
CA ASP A 102 3.03 9.39 4.74
C ASP A 102 2.11 8.19 4.54
N CYS A 103 2.29 7.12 5.31
CA CYS A 103 1.40 5.96 5.24
C CYS A 103 -0.04 6.32 5.61
N SER A 104 -0.20 7.16 6.63
CA SER A 104 -1.52 7.62 7.03
C SER A 104 -2.18 8.49 5.95
N GLU A 105 -1.43 9.41 5.37
CA GLU A 105 -1.97 10.33 4.37
C GLU A 105 -2.30 9.64 3.06
N GLN A 106 -1.45 8.73 2.59
CA GLN A 106 -1.62 8.11 1.27
C GLN A 106 -2.55 6.89 1.31
N TYR A 107 -2.51 6.12 2.40
CA TYR A 107 -3.20 4.83 2.46
C TYR A 107 -4.20 4.71 3.61
N GLY A 108 -4.26 5.70 4.49
CA GLY A 108 -5.12 5.62 5.66
C GLY A 108 -4.68 4.59 6.69
N VAL A 109 -3.42 4.16 6.64
CA VAL A 109 -2.88 3.19 7.59
C VAL A 109 -2.47 3.92 8.86
N THR A 110 -3.02 3.51 10.00
CA THR A 110 -2.63 4.04 11.30
C THR A 110 -1.60 3.09 11.91
N ILE A 111 -0.39 3.59 12.12
CA ILE A 111 0.68 2.84 12.75
C ILE A 111 0.80 3.34 14.19
N THR A 112 0.29 2.56 15.14
CA THR A 112 0.31 2.93 16.56
C THR A 112 1.59 2.48 17.25
N ASP A 113 2.26 1.44 16.72
CA ASP A 113 3.49 0.90 17.27
C ASP A 113 4.62 1.11 16.27
N ARG A 114 5.58 1.95 16.60
CA ARG A 114 6.73 2.25 15.75
C ARG A 114 7.56 1.01 15.44
N TYR A 115 7.53 0.00 16.32
CA TYR A 115 8.23 -1.26 16.09
C TYR A 115 7.65 -2.06 14.92
N ASP A 116 6.43 -1.77 14.49
CA ASP A 116 5.86 -2.43 13.30
C ASP A 116 6.72 -2.18 12.06
N VAL A 117 7.22 -0.96 11.90
CA VAL A 117 8.08 -0.61 10.77
C VAL A 117 9.50 -1.17 10.94
N THR A 118 10.09 -0.99 12.12
CA THR A 118 11.47 -1.47 12.36
C THR A 118 11.55 -2.99 12.29
N ARG A 119 10.50 -3.68 12.72
CA ARG A 119 10.40 -5.14 12.58
C ARG A 119 10.32 -5.56 11.11
N ALA A 120 9.58 -4.81 10.31
CA ALA A 120 9.42 -5.13 8.89
C ALA A 120 10.75 -5.08 8.15
N ILE A 121 11.66 -4.19 8.53
CA ILE A 121 12.96 -4.03 7.87
C ILE A 121 14.05 -4.89 8.50
N ALA A 122 13.79 -5.55 9.64
CA ALA A 122 14.77 -6.42 10.28
C ALA A 122 15.18 -7.56 9.33
N GLY A 123 16.48 -7.78 9.18
CA GLY A 123 17.00 -8.80 8.27
C GLY A 123 17.05 -8.38 6.81
N THR A 124 16.62 -7.16 6.48
CA THR A 124 16.75 -6.58 5.15
C THR A 124 18.01 -5.73 5.06
N GLU A 125 18.27 -5.18 3.88
CA GLU A 125 19.40 -4.26 3.70
C GLU A 125 19.18 -2.88 4.29
N PHE A 126 17.94 -2.53 4.65
CA PHE A 126 17.64 -1.24 5.27
C PHE A 126 18.34 -1.10 6.62
N TYR A 127 18.82 0.09 6.89
CA TYR A 127 19.49 0.40 8.14
C TYR A 127 18.68 1.42 8.94
N TYR A 128 18.44 1.11 10.21
CA TYR A 128 17.72 2.00 11.11
C TYR A 128 18.66 2.58 12.15
N ASP A 129 18.76 3.92 12.17
CA ASP A 129 19.49 4.66 13.20
C ASP A 129 18.50 4.98 14.33
N SER A 130 18.57 4.23 15.43
CA SER A 130 17.65 4.38 16.55
C SER A 130 17.83 5.68 17.32
N ILE A 131 19.01 6.29 17.23
CA ILE A 131 19.28 7.56 17.92
C ILE A 131 18.59 8.71 17.21
N MET A 132 18.71 8.75 15.88
CA MET A 132 18.11 9.80 15.06
C MET A 132 16.67 9.47 14.64
N GLY A 133 16.23 8.22 14.81
CA GLY A 133 14.90 7.80 14.37
C GLY A 133 14.76 7.80 12.85
N LYS A 134 15.80 7.43 12.14
CA LYS A 134 15.89 7.55 10.69
C LYS A 134 16.22 6.23 10.03
N ILE A 135 15.54 5.94 8.93
CA ILE A 135 15.72 4.71 8.15
C ILE A 135 16.48 5.07 6.87
N TYR A 136 17.52 4.31 6.57
CA TYR A 136 18.32 4.45 5.35
C TYR A 136 18.11 3.22 4.47
N ARG A 137 18.19 3.42 3.17
CA ARG A 137 18.03 2.31 2.21
C ARG A 137 19.05 1.19 2.48
N ASN A 138 20.26 1.55 2.87
CA ASN A 138 21.28 0.60 3.32
C ASN A 138 22.35 1.34 4.14
N LYS A 139 23.32 0.59 4.66
CA LYS A 139 24.39 1.18 5.48
C LYS A 139 25.28 2.16 4.71
N SER A 140 25.43 1.96 3.41
CA SER A 140 26.24 2.88 2.60
C SER A 140 25.66 4.28 2.57
N TYR A 141 24.33 4.40 2.46
CA TYR A 141 23.66 5.71 2.55
C TYR A 141 23.82 6.33 3.94
N TYR A 142 23.78 5.53 4.98
CA TYR A 142 24.00 6.01 6.35
C TYR A 142 25.40 6.57 6.51
N TYR A 143 26.43 5.80 6.12
CA TYR A 143 27.81 6.23 6.27
C TYR A 143 28.11 7.46 5.40
N SER A 144 27.56 7.55 4.21
CA SER A 144 27.83 8.69 3.31
C SER A 144 27.30 10.00 3.88
N GLU A 145 26.29 9.97 4.75
CA GLU A 145 25.77 11.18 5.39
C GLU A 145 26.75 11.74 6.43
N PHE A 146 27.58 10.88 7.02
CA PHE A 146 28.54 11.27 8.06
C PHE A 146 29.98 11.32 7.58
N ASP A 147 30.26 10.83 6.37
CA ASP A 147 31.59 10.92 5.76
C ASP A 147 31.70 12.20 4.96
N GLU A 148 32.66 13.03 5.31
CA GLU A 148 32.96 14.23 4.54
C GLU A 148 34.22 14.07 3.73
#